data_7c246cb33ebbb2136ec9b4c3c7ffd5fd
#
_entry.id   7c246cb33ebbb2136ec9b4c3c7ffd5fd
#
_cell.length_a   1.000
_cell.length_b   1.000
_cell.length_c   1.000
_cell.angle_alpha   90.00
_cell.angle_beta   90.00
_cell.angle_gamma   90.00
#
_symmetry.space_group_name_H-M   'P 1'
#
loop_
_entity.id
_entity.type
_entity.pdbx_description
1 polymer ?
#
loop_
_entity_poly.entity_id
_entity_poly.type
_entity_poly.pdbx_seq_one_letter_code
_entity_poly.pdbx_strand_id
1 'polypeptide(L)'
;MLSMSGPYTRLGAVLSALIVVFSIIGITMHRDFYAGRGRREFFCFYTNVSNLAVLLYFALAAQRLYTAESLHHLIPHAEFAVMMCIMLTHCVFHLILYPAVRSAVRDMPRTAAYRIVCTDNFIIHYLVPLSVLIYWLLCSPDKQALSPPDALYWTALPLLYAVLIFIRARFKGIIEEAGSPYPYPFLDISVFGAKRVLFICTRLYVLCVFAGLSIIAALHILK
;
A
#
# COMPACT_ATOMS: atom_id res chain seq x y z
N MET A 1 25.33 -21.43 -9.23
CA MET A 1 26.03 -20.16 -8.91
C MET A 1 25.74 -19.18 -10.05
N LEU A 2 24.58 -18.50 -10.03
CA LEU A 2 24.23 -17.48 -11.02
C LEU A 2 24.97 -16.21 -10.64
N SER A 3 25.89 -15.77 -11.51
CA SER A 3 26.64 -14.54 -11.38
C SER A 3 25.70 -13.33 -11.22
N MET A 4 25.63 -12.77 -10.02
CA MET A 4 24.83 -11.58 -9.68
C MET A 4 25.44 -10.26 -10.23
N SER A 5 25.98 -10.26 -11.46
CA SER A 5 26.71 -9.13 -12.03
C SER A 5 26.01 -8.44 -13.21
N GLY A 6 24.71 -8.70 -13.43
CA GLY A 6 23.97 -8.05 -14.52
C GLY A 6 23.47 -6.63 -14.16
N PRO A 7 23.28 -5.74 -15.15
CA PRO A 7 22.78 -4.37 -14.92
C PRO A 7 21.42 -4.33 -14.21
N TYR A 8 20.57 -5.31 -14.43
CA TYR A 8 19.26 -5.41 -13.80
C TYR A 8 19.34 -5.70 -12.29
N THR A 9 20.33 -6.48 -11.83
CA THR A 9 20.53 -6.74 -10.40
C THR A 9 21.02 -5.50 -9.66
N ARG A 10 21.89 -4.68 -10.29
CA ARG A 10 22.33 -3.40 -9.70
C ARG A 10 21.18 -2.39 -9.66
N LEU A 11 20.38 -2.29 -10.73
CA LEU A 11 19.21 -1.44 -10.76
C LEU A 11 18.20 -1.85 -9.68
N GLY A 12 17.92 -3.14 -9.55
CA GLY A 12 17.04 -3.68 -8.52
C GLY A 12 17.51 -3.34 -7.10
N ALA A 13 18.82 -3.46 -6.83
CA ALA A 13 19.40 -3.08 -5.55
C ALA A 13 19.21 -1.58 -5.24
N VAL A 14 19.49 -0.72 -6.22
CA VAL A 14 19.33 0.73 -6.07
C VAL A 14 17.85 1.09 -5.85
N LEU A 15 16.95 0.56 -6.66
CA LEU A 15 15.51 0.82 -6.50
C LEU A 15 14.98 0.32 -5.16
N SER A 16 15.39 -0.88 -4.71
CA SER A 16 15.00 -1.41 -3.40
C SER A 16 15.48 -0.50 -2.26
N ALA A 17 16.72 -0.04 -2.32
CA ALA A 17 17.26 0.88 -1.33
C ALA A 17 16.49 2.22 -1.31
N LEU A 18 16.17 2.77 -2.49
CA LEU A 18 15.37 3.99 -2.59
C LEU A 18 13.95 3.80 -2.04
N ILE A 19 13.30 2.68 -2.33
CA ILE A 19 11.97 2.35 -1.80
C ILE A 19 12.02 2.28 -0.27
N VAL A 20 13.04 1.64 0.31
CA VAL A 20 13.22 1.59 1.77
C VAL A 20 13.37 2.99 2.35
N VAL A 21 14.24 3.83 1.77
CA VAL A 21 14.45 5.22 2.21
C VAL A 21 13.16 6.03 2.12
N PHE A 22 12.45 5.98 0.99
CA PHE A 22 11.19 6.71 0.83
C PHE A 22 10.12 6.23 1.80
N SER A 23 10.02 4.91 2.02
CA SER A 23 9.07 4.34 2.99
C SER A 23 9.38 4.78 4.41
N ILE A 24 10.66 4.80 4.82
CA ILE A 24 11.06 5.30 6.14
C ILE A 24 10.70 6.77 6.29
N ILE A 25 11.05 7.61 5.31
CA ILE A 25 10.74 9.04 5.35
C ILE A 25 9.23 9.26 5.42
N GLY A 26 8.45 8.61 4.54
CA GLY A 26 7.01 8.76 4.49
C GLY A 26 6.33 8.32 5.80
N ILE A 27 6.67 7.14 6.31
CA ILE A 27 6.12 6.63 7.57
C ILE A 27 6.50 7.53 8.75
N THR A 28 7.75 8.02 8.81
CA THR A 28 8.23 8.88 9.90
C THR A 28 7.55 10.25 9.86
N MET A 29 7.47 10.87 8.69
CA MET A 29 6.77 12.16 8.53
C MET A 29 5.29 12.04 8.89
N HIS A 30 4.63 10.99 8.40
CA HIS A 30 3.22 10.75 8.69
C HIS A 30 2.98 10.50 10.19
N ARG A 31 3.80 9.67 10.81
CA ARG A 31 3.75 9.42 12.24
C ARG A 31 3.97 10.70 13.06
N ASP A 32 4.94 11.52 12.69
CA ASP A 32 5.33 12.69 13.48
C ASP A 32 4.31 13.84 13.34
N PHE A 33 3.70 13.99 12.16
CA PHE A 33 2.62 14.95 11.96
C PHE A 33 1.41 14.64 12.85
N TYR A 34 1.04 13.36 12.95
CA TYR A 34 -0.08 12.90 13.76
C TYR A 34 0.33 12.45 15.19
N ALA A 35 1.60 12.52 15.53
CA ALA A 35 2.13 12.06 16.83
C ALA A 35 1.54 12.82 18.04
N GLY A 36 1.05 14.04 17.81
CA GLY A 36 0.34 14.82 18.84
C GLY A 36 -1.07 14.33 19.14
N ARG A 37 -1.69 13.60 18.21
CA ARG A 37 -3.13 13.24 18.28
C ARG A 37 -3.43 11.75 18.35
N GLY A 38 -2.47 10.84 18.23
CA GLY A 38 -2.84 9.43 18.33
C GLY A 38 -1.86 8.43 17.76
N ARG A 39 -0.71 8.21 18.40
CA ARG A 39 0.18 7.08 18.06
C ARG A 39 -0.56 5.73 18.00
N ARG A 40 -1.66 5.59 18.73
CA ARG A 40 -2.51 4.38 18.77
C ARG A 40 -3.34 4.19 17.50
N GLU A 41 -3.55 5.24 16.71
CA GLU A 41 -4.41 5.24 15.52
C GLU A 41 -3.64 5.02 14.22
N PHE A 42 -2.30 5.03 14.26
CA PHE A 42 -1.45 4.82 13.10
C PHE A 42 -1.86 3.58 12.27
N PHE A 43 -2.10 2.45 12.93
CA PHE A 43 -2.53 1.21 12.29
C PHE A 43 -4.01 1.16 11.91
N CYS A 44 -4.77 2.21 12.23
CA CYS A 44 -6.16 2.31 11.77
C CYS A 44 -6.26 2.66 10.27
N PHE A 45 -5.20 3.19 9.67
CA PHE A 45 -5.20 3.56 8.26
C PHE A 45 -4.51 2.50 7.40
N TYR A 46 -5.20 2.04 6.34
CA TYR A 46 -4.64 1.06 5.40
C TYR A 46 -3.36 1.55 4.73
N THR A 47 -3.27 2.86 4.47
CA THR A 47 -2.07 3.51 3.95
C THR A 47 -0.82 3.16 4.76
N ASN A 48 -0.93 3.23 6.09
CA ASN A 48 0.21 2.95 6.97
C ASN A 48 0.54 1.47 6.99
N VAL A 49 -0.47 0.61 6.99
CA VAL A 49 -0.30 -0.85 6.95
C VAL A 49 0.38 -1.29 5.66
N SER A 50 -0.06 -0.77 4.51
CA SER A 50 0.51 -1.12 3.20
C SER A 50 1.93 -0.55 3.02
N ASN A 51 2.19 0.69 3.45
CA ASN A 51 3.54 1.27 3.41
C ASN A 51 4.51 0.52 4.36
N LEU A 52 4.04 0.06 5.52
CA LEU A 52 4.83 -0.79 6.40
C LEU A 52 5.13 -2.16 5.76
N ALA A 53 4.16 -2.76 5.08
CA ALA A 53 4.38 -4.01 4.35
C ALA A 53 5.43 -3.84 3.23
N VAL A 54 5.39 -2.72 2.51
CA VAL A 54 6.43 -2.35 1.53
C VAL A 54 7.79 -2.23 2.21
N LEU A 55 7.90 -1.46 3.29
CA LEU A 55 9.15 -1.28 4.02
C LEU A 55 9.74 -2.62 4.48
N LEU A 56 8.94 -3.46 5.12
CA LEU A 56 9.39 -4.76 5.60
C LEU A 56 9.82 -5.67 4.45
N TYR A 57 9.04 -5.73 3.37
CA TYR A 57 9.40 -6.56 2.22
C TYR A 57 10.72 -6.10 1.59
N PHE A 58 10.86 -4.82 1.26
CA PHE A 58 12.05 -4.32 0.59
C PHE A 58 13.30 -4.30 1.49
N ALA A 59 13.16 -4.10 2.79
CA ALA A 59 14.26 -4.27 3.74
C ALA A 59 14.78 -5.72 3.76
N LEU A 60 13.87 -6.71 3.75
CA LEU A 60 14.23 -8.13 3.65
C LEU A 60 14.81 -8.47 2.27
N ALA A 61 14.25 -7.93 1.19
CA ALA A 61 14.74 -8.13 -0.18
C ALA A 61 16.16 -7.55 -0.35
N ALA A 62 16.42 -6.35 0.18
CA ALA A 62 17.75 -5.75 0.18
C ALA A 62 18.78 -6.64 0.91
N GLN A 63 18.41 -7.23 2.05
CA GLN A 63 19.27 -8.17 2.77
C GLN A 63 19.50 -9.46 1.97
N ARG A 64 18.51 -9.96 1.22
CA ARG A 64 18.63 -11.18 0.41
C ARG A 64 19.50 -11.01 -0.83
N LEU A 65 19.62 -9.81 -1.37
CA LEU A 65 20.60 -9.50 -2.42
C LEU A 65 22.03 -9.78 -1.96
N TYR A 66 22.26 -9.82 -0.63
CA TYR A 66 23.53 -10.18 -0.03
C TYR A 66 23.64 -11.66 0.39
N THR A 67 22.51 -12.37 0.60
CA THR A 67 22.49 -13.71 1.21
C THR A 67 21.78 -14.75 0.36
N ALA A 68 21.92 -14.75 -0.96
CA ALA A 68 21.22 -15.68 -1.85
C ALA A 68 21.05 -17.07 -1.23
N GLU A 69 19.80 -17.52 -0.98
CA GLU A 69 19.35 -18.91 -1.15
C GLU A 69 17.87 -19.13 -0.78
N SER A 70 17.33 -20.20 -1.32
CA SER A 70 16.16 -21.02 -0.95
C SER A 70 14.71 -20.44 -1.00
N LEU A 71 14.46 -19.14 -1.06
CA LEU A 71 13.08 -18.61 -1.13
C LEU A 71 12.72 -18.01 -2.49
N HIS A 72 13.50 -18.30 -3.53
CA HIS A 72 13.28 -17.73 -4.87
C HIS A 72 11.89 -17.99 -5.44
N HIS A 73 11.28 -19.13 -5.14
CA HIS A 73 9.95 -19.49 -5.64
C HIS A 73 8.81 -18.66 -5.04
N LEU A 74 9.00 -18.10 -3.84
CA LEU A 74 7.99 -17.24 -3.19
C LEU A 74 8.10 -15.76 -3.57
N ILE A 75 9.23 -15.33 -4.12
CA ILE A 75 9.52 -13.93 -4.42
C ILE A 75 8.49 -13.34 -5.39
N PRO A 76 8.17 -13.94 -6.56
CA PRO A 76 7.23 -13.35 -7.50
C PRO A 76 5.85 -13.12 -6.89
N HIS A 77 5.35 -14.08 -6.10
CA HIS A 77 4.05 -14.01 -5.44
C HIS A 77 4.01 -12.92 -4.37
N ALA A 78 5.06 -12.83 -3.54
CA ALA A 78 5.17 -11.81 -2.50
C ALA A 78 5.34 -10.40 -3.10
N GLU A 79 6.16 -10.25 -4.14
CA GLU A 79 6.33 -8.96 -4.84
C GLU A 79 5.05 -8.50 -5.51
N PHE A 80 4.33 -9.41 -6.15
CA PHE A 80 3.02 -9.10 -6.73
C PHE A 80 2.04 -8.65 -5.64
N ALA A 81 1.95 -9.38 -4.53
CA ALA A 81 1.06 -9.03 -3.43
C ALA A 81 1.38 -7.66 -2.82
N VAL A 82 2.65 -7.37 -2.55
CA VAL A 82 3.09 -6.07 -2.00
C VAL A 82 2.82 -4.94 -2.99
N MET A 83 3.13 -5.13 -4.27
CA MET A 83 2.85 -4.17 -5.34
C MET A 83 1.35 -3.89 -5.44
N MET A 84 0.50 -4.90 -5.46
CA MET A 84 -0.95 -4.73 -5.55
C MET A 84 -1.52 -4.03 -4.31
N CYS A 85 -1.05 -4.36 -3.11
CA CYS A 85 -1.47 -3.72 -1.87
C CYS A 85 -1.15 -2.22 -1.84
N ILE A 86 0.05 -1.83 -2.27
CA ILE A 86 0.42 -0.41 -2.27
C ILE A 86 -0.24 0.35 -3.43
N MET A 87 -0.48 -0.30 -4.58
CA MET A 87 -1.24 0.29 -5.67
C MET A 87 -2.72 0.49 -5.29
N LEU A 88 -3.31 -0.38 -4.48
CA LEU A 88 -4.64 -0.14 -3.90
C LEU A 88 -4.65 1.15 -3.07
N THR A 89 -3.63 1.38 -2.24
CA THR A 89 -3.47 2.63 -1.47
C THR A 89 -3.43 3.84 -2.40
N HIS A 90 -2.62 3.79 -3.47
CA HIS A 90 -2.54 4.85 -4.46
C HIS A 90 -3.90 5.12 -5.13
N CYS A 91 -4.57 4.08 -5.62
CA CYS A 91 -5.85 4.21 -6.32
C CYS A 91 -6.96 4.75 -5.41
N VAL A 92 -7.10 4.21 -4.20
CA VAL A 92 -8.10 4.69 -3.23
C VAL A 92 -7.84 6.14 -2.85
N PHE A 93 -6.60 6.51 -2.58
CA PHE A 93 -6.25 7.90 -2.29
C PHE A 93 -6.58 8.80 -3.48
N HIS A 94 -6.06 8.51 -4.66
CA HIS A 94 -6.19 9.38 -5.84
C HIS A 94 -7.64 9.53 -6.30
N LEU A 95 -8.40 8.43 -6.33
CA LEU A 95 -9.76 8.42 -6.91
C LEU A 95 -10.83 8.80 -5.89
N ILE A 96 -10.64 8.51 -4.61
CA ILE A 96 -11.68 8.67 -3.58
C ILE A 96 -11.34 9.78 -2.59
N LEU A 97 -10.11 9.81 -2.05
CA LEU A 97 -9.77 10.70 -0.94
C LEU A 97 -9.17 12.03 -1.40
N TYR A 98 -8.44 12.04 -2.50
CA TYR A 98 -7.72 13.24 -2.98
C TYR A 98 -8.60 14.47 -3.17
N PRO A 99 -9.84 14.41 -3.69
CA PRO A 99 -10.68 15.60 -3.82
C PRO A 99 -10.95 16.27 -2.47
N ALA A 100 -11.21 15.50 -1.41
CA ALA A 100 -11.45 16.02 -0.06
C ALA A 100 -10.16 16.58 0.55
N VAL A 101 -9.04 15.84 0.45
CA VAL A 101 -7.72 16.29 0.93
C VAL A 101 -7.29 17.57 0.21
N ARG A 102 -7.46 17.64 -1.10
CA ARG A 102 -7.13 18.84 -1.89
C ARG A 102 -7.92 20.06 -1.43
N SER A 103 -9.21 19.88 -1.15
CA SER A 103 -10.03 20.97 -0.64
C SER A 103 -9.52 21.45 0.72
N ALA A 104 -9.31 20.54 1.67
CA ALA A 104 -8.81 20.87 3.00
C ALA A 104 -7.43 21.55 2.96
N VAL A 105 -6.52 21.05 2.13
CA VAL A 105 -5.16 21.61 1.98
C VAL A 105 -5.18 22.98 1.31
N ARG A 106 -6.11 23.23 0.37
CA ARG A 106 -6.21 24.54 -0.30
C ARG A 106 -6.50 25.66 0.68
N ASP A 107 -7.30 25.38 1.70
CA ASP A 107 -7.74 26.36 2.68
C ASP A 107 -6.75 26.51 3.87
N MET A 108 -5.67 25.70 3.89
CA MET A 108 -4.63 25.81 4.90
C MET A 108 -3.66 26.97 4.63
N PRO A 109 -3.24 27.71 5.67
CA PRO A 109 -2.15 28.67 5.56
C PRO A 109 -0.87 27.98 5.06
N ARG A 110 -0.11 28.61 4.16
CA ARG A 110 1.13 28.07 3.59
C ARG A 110 2.30 28.09 4.56
N THR A 111 2.14 27.40 5.67
CA THR A 111 3.10 27.26 6.77
C THR A 111 4.01 26.03 6.57
N ALA A 112 4.91 25.80 7.53
CA ALA A 112 5.68 24.55 7.60
C ALA A 112 4.75 23.32 7.69
N ALA A 113 3.66 23.40 8.46
CA ALA A 113 2.65 22.33 8.56
C ALA A 113 2.02 21.99 7.20
N TYR A 114 1.65 23.01 6.41
CA TYR A 114 1.16 22.80 5.04
C TYR A 114 2.16 22.00 4.19
N ARG A 115 3.45 22.38 4.24
CA ARG A 115 4.50 21.69 3.47
C ARG A 115 4.66 20.24 3.92
N ILE A 116 4.62 19.99 5.23
CA ILE A 116 4.72 18.63 5.78
C ILE A 116 3.57 17.76 5.27
N VAL A 117 2.31 18.22 5.36
CA VAL A 117 1.13 17.48 4.88
C VAL A 117 1.20 17.20 3.38
N CYS A 118 1.61 18.19 2.56
CA CYS A 118 1.72 17.99 1.12
C CYS A 118 2.83 16.99 0.77
N THR A 119 3.98 17.08 1.44
CA THR A 119 5.13 16.20 1.18
C THR A 119 4.84 14.78 1.66
N ASP A 120 4.27 14.62 2.83
CA ASP A 120 3.86 13.34 3.39
C ASP A 120 2.88 12.63 2.45
N ASN A 121 1.77 13.27 2.12
CA ASN A 121 0.79 12.71 1.20
C ASN A 121 1.40 12.34 -0.16
N PHE A 122 2.33 13.14 -0.68
CA PHE A 122 3.02 12.84 -1.92
C PHE A 122 3.89 11.58 -1.80
N ILE A 123 4.65 11.46 -0.70
CA ILE A 123 5.56 10.32 -0.52
C ILE A 123 4.77 9.03 -0.37
N ILE A 124 3.82 8.96 0.57
CA ILE A 124 3.14 7.69 0.91
C ILE A 124 2.08 7.25 -0.09
N HIS A 125 1.52 8.19 -0.87
CA HIS A 125 0.45 7.88 -1.81
C HIS A 125 0.90 7.89 -3.28
N TYR A 126 2.06 8.47 -3.62
CA TYR A 126 2.54 8.54 -5.00
C TYR A 126 3.97 8.01 -5.14
N LEU A 127 4.93 8.57 -4.40
CA LEU A 127 6.34 8.25 -4.61
C LEU A 127 6.65 6.78 -4.28
N VAL A 128 6.23 6.29 -3.12
CA VAL A 128 6.42 4.89 -2.72
C VAL A 128 5.66 3.95 -3.66
N PRO A 129 4.33 4.10 -3.89
CA PRO A 129 3.59 3.21 -4.78
C PRO A 129 4.17 3.13 -6.20
N LEU A 130 4.48 4.29 -6.81
CA LEU A 130 5.03 4.32 -8.16
C LEU A 130 6.45 3.73 -8.23
N SER A 131 7.27 3.93 -7.21
CA SER A 131 8.60 3.30 -7.13
C SER A 131 8.51 1.78 -7.03
N VAL A 132 7.55 1.25 -6.26
CA VAL A 132 7.29 -0.18 -6.16
C VAL A 132 6.78 -0.73 -7.49
N LEU A 133 5.88 -0.03 -8.17
CA LEU A 133 5.41 -0.43 -9.50
C LEU A 133 6.55 -0.47 -10.52
N ILE A 134 7.40 0.56 -10.54
CA ILE A 134 8.57 0.62 -11.43
C ILE A 134 9.53 -0.55 -11.13
N TYR A 135 9.82 -0.79 -9.86
CA TYR A 135 10.63 -1.94 -9.45
C TYR A 135 10.02 -3.25 -9.94
N TRP A 136 8.73 -3.46 -9.72
CA TRP A 136 8.04 -4.68 -10.13
C TRP A 136 8.08 -4.87 -11.65
N LEU A 137 7.87 -3.81 -12.43
CA LEU A 137 7.92 -3.87 -13.88
C LEU A 137 9.31 -4.21 -14.42
N LEU A 138 10.37 -3.62 -13.85
CA LEU A 138 11.73 -3.69 -14.40
C LEU A 138 12.60 -4.77 -13.77
N CYS A 139 12.41 -5.08 -12.50
CA CYS A 139 13.34 -5.86 -11.70
C CYS A 139 12.77 -7.15 -11.11
N SER A 140 11.43 -7.28 -11.00
CA SER A 140 10.82 -8.50 -10.45
C SER A 140 11.10 -9.72 -11.35
N PRO A 141 11.70 -10.79 -10.79
CA PRO A 141 12.00 -12.00 -11.55
C PRO A 141 10.71 -12.85 -11.73
N ASP A 142 10.76 -13.77 -12.68
CA ASP A 142 9.84 -14.90 -12.82
C ASP A 142 8.33 -14.56 -12.73
N LYS A 143 7.94 -13.36 -13.24
CA LYS A 143 6.51 -12.95 -13.25
C LYS A 143 5.59 -13.97 -13.92
N GLN A 144 6.15 -14.84 -14.76
CA GLN A 144 5.44 -15.95 -15.41
C GLN A 144 5.03 -17.07 -14.44
N ALA A 145 5.61 -17.10 -13.23
CA ALA A 145 5.20 -18.02 -12.18
C ALA A 145 3.84 -17.64 -11.55
N LEU A 146 3.40 -16.39 -11.75
CA LEU A 146 2.10 -15.93 -11.25
C LEU A 146 0.96 -16.68 -11.92
N SER A 147 -0.05 -16.98 -11.13
CA SER A 147 -1.19 -17.83 -11.51
C SER A 147 -2.51 -17.21 -11.00
N PRO A 148 -3.68 -17.60 -11.52
CA PRO A 148 -4.96 -17.00 -11.10
C PRO A 148 -5.21 -16.97 -9.59
N PRO A 149 -4.80 -17.96 -8.77
CA PRO A 149 -4.88 -17.87 -7.31
C PRO A 149 -4.18 -16.66 -6.69
N ASP A 150 -3.10 -16.16 -7.31
CA ASP A 150 -2.39 -14.97 -6.81
C ASP A 150 -3.28 -13.72 -6.81
N ALA A 151 -4.24 -13.66 -7.73
CA ALA A 151 -5.24 -12.60 -7.74
C ALA A 151 -6.17 -12.62 -6.51
N LEU A 152 -6.25 -13.74 -5.80
CA LEU A 152 -6.97 -13.86 -4.53
C LEU A 152 -6.02 -13.65 -3.34
N TYR A 153 -4.83 -14.22 -3.38
CA TYR A 153 -3.89 -14.20 -2.26
C TYR A 153 -3.48 -12.79 -1.87
N TRP A 154 -3.22 -11.90 -2.83
CA TRP A 154 -2.85 -10.53 -2.51
C TRP A 154 -3.96 -9.75 -1.77
N THR A 155 -5.23 -10.15 -1.95
CA THR A 155 -6.36 -9.50 -1.25
C THR A 155 -6.44 -9.87 0.23
N ALA A 156 -5.65 -10.83 0.69
CA ALA A 156 -5.66 -11.26 2.10
C ALA A 156 -5.36 -10.10 3.06
N LEU A 157 -4.38 -9.25 2.75
CA LEU A 157 -4.03 -8.10 3.59
C LEU A 157 -5.16 -7.06 3.67
N PRO A 158 -5.72 -6.55 2.57
CA PRO A 158 -6.84 -5.62 2.64
C PRO A 158 -8.10 -6.21 3.25
N LEU A 159 -8.38 -7.51 3.07
CA LEU A 159 -9.50 -8.19 3.73
C LEU A 159 -9.30 -8.29 5.24
N LEU A 160 -8.12 -8.75 5.67
CA LEU A 160 -7.79 -8.81 7.08
C LEU A 160 -7.88 -7.43 7.73
N TYR A 161 -7.33 -6.41 7.07
CA TYR A 161 -7.44 -5.04 7.51
C TYR A 161 -8.92 -4.61 7.67
N ALA A 162 -9.76 -4.86 6.67
CA ALA A 162 -11.18 -4.49 6.75
C ALA A 162 -11.88 -5.18 7.93
N VAL A 163 -11.67 -6.48 8.14
CA VAL A 163 -12.20 -7.22 9.28
C VAL A 163 -11.75 -6.60 10.62
N LEU A 164 -10.45 -6.32 10.75
CA LEU A 164 -9.89 -5.73 11.97
C LEU A 164 -10.46 -4.33 12.26
N ILE A 165 -10.68 -3.50 11.22
CA ILE A 165 -11.28 -2.17 11.38
C ILE A 165 -12.75 -2.27 11.83
N PHE A 166 -13.55 -3.18 11.28
CA PHE A 166 -14.93 -3.38 11.75
C PHE A 166 -14.98 -3.91 13.19
N ILE A 167 -14.09 -4.84 13.55
CA ILE A 167 -13.95 -5.30 14.94
C ILE A 167 -13.54 -4.13 15.85
N ARG A 168 -12.52 -3.37 15.45
CA ARG A 168 -12.08 -2.19 16.21
C ARG A 168 -13.21 -1.19 16.43
N ALA A 169 -13.95 -0.85 15.38
CA ALA A 169 -15.03 0.11 15.43
C ALA A 169 -16.13 -0.31 16.43
N ARG A 170 -16.30 -1.62 16.65
CA ARG A 170 -17.26 -2.15 17.61
C ARG A 170 -16.83 -1.94 19.08
N PHE A 171 -15.52 -1.93 19.36
CA PHE A 171 -14.97 -1.97 20.70
C PHE A 171 -14.19 -0.73 21.14
N LYS A 172 -13.73 0.10 20.18
CA LYS A 172 -12.78 1.20 20.44
C LYS A 172 -13.24 2.51 19.84
N GLY A 173 -14.10 3.23 20.37
CA GLY A 173 -14.45 4.62 20.11
C GLY A 173 -13.96 5.29 18.81
N ILE A 174 -14.10 6.60 18.76
CA ILE A 174 -13.77 7.45 17.61
C ILE A 174 -12.26 7.46 17.34
N ILE A 175 -11.88 7.44 16.07
CA ILE A 175 -10.55 7.79 15.57
C ILE A 175 -10.51 9.33 15.48
N GLU A 176 -9.65 9.97 16.25
CA GLU A 176 -9.63 11.44 16.34
C GLU A 176 -9.43 12.11 14.98
N GLU A 177 -8.53 11.58 14.17
CA GLU A 177 -8.24 12.09 12.83
C GLU A 177 -9.43 11.96 11.87
N ALA A 178 -10.17 10.86 11.95
CA ALA A 178 -11.32 10.60 11.08
C ALA A 178 -12.63 11.20 11.60
N GLY A 179 -12.68 11.58 12.88
CA GLY A 179 -13.92 12.01 13.53
C GLY A 179 -15.01 10.92 13.60
N SER A 180 -14.63 9.66 13.38
CA SER A 180 -15.49 8.50 13.23
C SER A 180 -14.81 7.26 13.81
N PRO A 181 -15.55 6.20 14.23
CA PRO A 181 -14.95 4.91 14.52
C PRO A 181 -14.25 4.25 13.33
N TYR A 182 -14.50 4.73 12.11
CA TYR A 182 -13.97 4.23 10.86
C TYR A 182 -12.96 5.19 10.24
N PRO A 183 -11.81 4.70 9.72
CA PRO A 183 -10.75 5.57 9.17
C PRO A 183 -11.12 6.21 7.84
N TYR A 184 -12.06 5.61 7.12
CA TYR A 184 -12.51 6.10 5.82
C TYR A 184 -14.03 6.31 5.80
N PRO A 185 -14.52 7.44 5.25
CA PRO A 185 -15.96 7.74 5.22
C PRO A 185 -16.80 6.63 4.60
N PHE A 186 -16.31 6.00 3.53
CA PHE A 186 -17.04 4.95 2.82
C PHE A 186 -17.18 3.63 3.60
N LEU A 187 -16.47 3.46 4.71
CA LEU A 187 -16.61 2.33 5.63
C LEU A 187 -17.57 2.62 6.80
N ASP A 188 -18.02 3.87 6.93
CA ASP A 188 -18.82 4.28 8.09
C ASP A 188 -20.25 3.76 8.00
N ILE A 189 -20.53 2.73 8.81
CA ILE A 189 -21.85 2.09 8.91
C ILE A 189 -22.88 3.05 9.51
N SER A 190 -22.47 3.98 10.38
CA SER A 190 -23.39 4.93 10.99
C SER A 190 -23.94 5.95 9.99
N VAL A 191 -23.13 6.26 8.95
CA VAL A 191 -23.49 7.22 7.89
C VAL A 191 -24.23 6.52 6.75
N PHE A 192 -23.73 5.40 6.28
CA PHE A 192 -24.23 4.75 5.06
C PHE A 192 -25.12 3.53 5.30
N GLY A 193 -25.16 3.01 6.53
CA GLY A 193 -25.81 1.76 6.87
C GLY A 193 -25.04 0.52 6.41
N ALA A 194 -25.21 -0.59 7.14
CA ALA A 194 -24.44 -1.81 6.93
C ALA A 194 -24.56 -2.39 5.51
N LYS A 195 -25.78 -2.38 4.93
CA LYS A 195 -26.01 -2.95 3.59
C LYS A 195 -25.22 -2.20 2.51
N ARG A 196 -25.19 -0.87 2.57
CA ARG A 196 -24.48 -0.04 1.58
C ARG A 196 -22.96 -0.17 1.74
N VAL A 197 -22.47 -0.19 2.97
CA VAL A 197 -21.04 -0.41 3.24
C VAL A 197 -20.62 -1.79 2.75
N LEU A 198 -21.38 -2.84 3.04
CA LEU A 198 -21.10 -4.19 2.52
C LEU A 198 -21.07 -4.21 0.99
N PHE A 199 -22.01 -3.56 0.33
CA PHE A 199 -22.04 -3.46 -1.12
C PHE A 199 -20.79 -2.74 -1.68
N ILE A 200 -20.36 -1.63 -1.06
CA ILE A 200 -19.14 -0.90 -1.45
C ILE A 200 -17.91 -1.80 -1.28
N CYS A 201 -17.77 -2.48 -0.12
CA CYS A 201 -16.65 -3.37 0.15
C CYS A 201 -16.62 -4.55 -0.85
N THR A 202 -17.77 -5.15 -1.15
CA THR A 202 -17.86 -6.25 -2.12
C THR A 202 -17.45 -5.78 -3.52
N ARG A 203 -17.93 -4.61 -3.97
CA ARG A 203 -17.51 -4.05 -5.27
C ARG A 203 -16.01 -3.79 -5.32
N LEU A 204 -15.46 -3.18 -4.28
CA LEU A 204 -14.02 -2.92 -4.20
C LEU A 204 -13.23 -4.23 -4.25
N TYR A 205 -13.66 -5.24 -3.51
CA TYR A 205 -13.04 -6.57 -3.53
C TYR A 205 -13.05 -7.19 -4.92
N VAL A 206 -14.21 -7.19 -5.59
CA VAL A 206 -14.34 -7.73 -6.96
C VAL A 206 -13.43 -6.98 -7.94
N LEU A 207 -13.36 -5.65 -7.84
CA LEU A 207 -12.45 -4.84 -8.65
C LEU A 207 -10.98 -5.19 -8.40
N CYS A 208 -10.62 -5.42 -7.13
CA CYS A 208 -9.26 -5.83 -6.76
C CYS A 208 -8.89 -7.19 -7.36
N VAL A 209 -9.77 -8.19 -7.25
CA VAL A 209 -9.55 -9.52 -7.84
C VAL A 209 -9.47 -9.42 -9.36
N PHE A 210 -10.37 -8.67 -9.98
CA PHE A 210 -10.37 -8.46 -11.44
C PHE A 210 -9.09 -7.78 -11.92
N ALA A 211 -8.59 -6.77 -11.21
CA ALA A 211 -7.33 -6.11 -11.53
C ALA A 211 -6.15 -7.10 -11.46
N GLY A 212 -6.08 -7.92 -10.41
CA GLY A 212 -5.07 -8.97 -10.29
C GLY A 212 -5.11 -9.97 -11.43
N LEU A 213 -6.31 -10.48 -11.76
CA LEU A 213 -6.50 -11.41 -12.88
C LEU A 213 -6.10 -10.78 -14.22
N SER A 214 -6.46 -9.51 -14.43
CA SER A 214 -6.13 -8.80 -15.68
C SER A 214 -4.62 -8.64 -15.86
N ILE A 215 -3.88 -8.32 -14.81
CA ILE A 215 -2.41 -8.21 -14.85
C ILE A 215 -1.80 -9.58 -15.15
N ILE A 216 -2.24 -10.64 -14.46
CA ILE A 216 -1.74 -11.99 -14.66
C ILE A 216 -2.02 -12.45 -16.11
N ALA A 217 -3.24 -12.24 -16.60
CA ALA A 217 -3.61 -12.58 -17.98
C ALA A 217 -2.73 -11.82 -18.99
N ALA A 218 -2.51 -10.51 -18.79
CA ALA A 218 -1.65 -9.71 -19.66
C ALA A 218 -0.21 -10.24 -19.70
N LEU A 219 0.36 -10.66 -18.56
CA LEU A 219 1.69 -11.26 -18.50
C LEU A 219 1.78 -12.56 -19.32
N HIS A 220 0.73 -13.38 -19.35
CA HIS A 220 0.70 -14.62 -20.11
C HIS A 220 0.42 -14.43 -21.60
N ILE A 221 -0.22 -13.31 -22.00
CA ILE A 221 -0.46 -12.99 -23.42
C ILE A 221 0.78 -12.35 -24.07
N LEU A 222 1.52 -11.54 -23.29
CA LEU A 222 2.70 -10.80 -23.79
C LEU A 222 3.99 -11.64 -23.81
N LYS A 223 3.84 -12.95 -23.75
CA LYS A 223 4.94 -13.92 -23.97
C LYS A 223 5.49 -13.83 -25.42
#